data_9002d2e18c41166c395e8ae64791d060
#
_entry.id   9002d2e18c41166c395e8ae64791d060
#
_cell.length_a   1.000
_cell.length_b   1.000
_cell.length_c   1.000
_cell.angle_alpha   90.00
_cell.angle_beta   90.00
_cell.angle_gamma   90.00
#
_symmetry.space_group_name_H-M   'P 1'
#
loop_
_entity.id
_entity.type
_entity.pdbx_description
1 polymer ?
#
loop_
_entity_poly.entity_id
_entity_poly.type
_entity_poly.pdbx_seq_one_letter_code
_entity_poly.pdbx_strand_id
1 'polypeptide(L)'
;MLARGALLGKDCRYVDLATEIRFFTQRIVGPALDLLGSSLELLRIEGLADAVEHAENDERALLRISESGRSLFEDLMSAQLRAPINDVGRLVLLLKLRFLTYLPKEAQEDQLDLLSDIVRTERARAAELVKEFGEHPIADWLAIDIEQADRRITWLESALKKLSVS
;
A
#
# COMPACT_ATOMS: atom_id res chain seq x y z
N MET A 1 -5.57 -3.20 -5.73
CA MET A 1 -5.25 -1.90 -5.09
C MET A 1 -4.38 -1.01 -5.98
N LEU A 2 -3.14 -1.36 -6.35
CA LEU A 2 -2.20 -0.49 -7.06
C LEU A 2 -2.77 0.06 -8.40
N ALA A 3 -3.27 -0.81 -9.29
CA ALA A 3 -3.84 -0.38 -10.57
C ALA A 3 -5.03 0.59 -10.39
N ARG A 4 -5.91 0.31 -9.45
CA ARG A 4 -7.07 1.17 -9.17
C ARG A 4 -6.67 2.51 -8.60
N GLY A 5 -5.72 2.54 -7.66
CA GLY A 5 -5.20 3.79 -7.10
C GLY A 5 -4.53 4.67 -8.15
N ALA A 6 -3.79 4.07 -9.09
CA ALA A 6 -3.18 4.81 -10.19
C ALA A 6 -4.23 5.43 -11.13
N LEU A 7 -5.37 4.76 -11.34
CA LEU A 7 -6.49 5.25 -12.17
C LEU A 7 -7.37 6.29 -11.46
N LEU A 8 -7.29 6.45 -10.14
CA LEU A 8 -8.04 7.48 -9.42
C LEU A 8 -7.59 8.90 -9.78
N GLY A 9 -6.31 9.09 -10.03
CA GLY A 9 -5.73 10.40 -10.31
C GLY A 9 -5.91 10.86 -11.75
N LYS A 10 -5.97 9.93 -12.70
CA LYS A 10 -6.07 10.23 -14.14
C LYS A 10 -6.38 8.98 -14.96
N ASP A 11 -7.00 9.16 -16.12
CA ASP A 11 -7.07 8.12 -17.14
C ASP A 11 -5.64 7.73 -17.58
N CYS A 12 -5.37 6.45 -17.71
CA CYS A 12 -4.03 5.95 -17.99
C CYS A 12 -4.07 4.87 -19.08
N ARG A 13 -3.07 4.87 -19.97
CA ARG A 13 -2.95 3.79 -20.96
C ARG A 13 -2.56 2.49 -20.26
N TYR A 14 -3.07 1.38 -20.78
CA TYR A 14 -2.78 0.05 -20.27
C TYR A 14 -1.27 -0.21 -20.09
N VAL A 15 -0.46 0.13 -21.09
CA VAL A 15 1.01 -0.05 -21.08
C VAL A 15 1.67 0.77 -19.98
N ASP A 16 1.24 2.03 -19.80
CA ASP A 16 1.80 2.93 -18.79
C ASP A 16 1.45 2.42 -17.39
N LEU A 17 0.20 1.99 -17.20
CA LEU A 17 -0.27 1.40 -15.94
C LEU A 17 0.49 0.11 -15.60
N ALA A 18 0.67 -0.78 -16.57
CA ALA A 18 1.44 -2.01 -16.41
C ALA A 18 2.90 -1.73 -16.03
N THR A 19 3.51 -0.73 -16.66
CA THR A 19 4.89 -0.31 -16.39
C THR A 19 5.01 0.27 -14.98
N GLU A 20 4.09 1.14 -14.57
CA GLU A 20 4.08 1.73 -13.22
C GLU A 20 3.92 0.66 -12.13
N ILE A 21 2.99 -0.27 -12.32
CA ILE A 21 2.76 -1.37 -11.38
C ILE A 21 4.01 -2.25 -11.27
N ARG A 22 4.61 -2.66 -12.39
CA ARG A 22 5.83 -3.47 -12.40
C ARG A 22 6.98 -2.75 -11.72
N PHE A 23 7.18 -1.47 -12.02
CA PHE A 23 8.21 -0.65 -11.41
C PHE A 23 8.10 -0.60 -9.89
N PHE A 24 6.88 -0.43 -9.37
CA PHE A 24 6.64 -0.34 -7.92
C PHE A 24 6.80 -1.70 -7.22
N THR A 25 6.16 -2.74 -7.76
CA THR A 25 6.18 -4.08 -7.14
C THR A 25 7.57 -4.71 -7.13
N GLN A 26 8.32 -4.62 -8.22
CA GLN A 26 9.66 -5.19 -8.31
C GLN A 26 10.64 -4.57 -7.30
N ARG A 27 10.48 -3.30 -6.96
CA ARG A 27 11.36 -2.62 -5.99
C ARG A 27 11.02 -2.89 -4.53
N ILE A 28 9.80 -3.32 -4.26
CA ILE A 28 9.35 -3.56 -2.88
C ILE A 28 9.40 -5.03 -2.52
N VAL A 29 8.94 -5.90 -3.42
CA VAL A 29 8.81 -7.34 -3.17
C VAL A 29 9.82 -8.15 -3.96
N GLY A 30 10.50 -7.53 -4.95
CA GLY A 30 11.44 -8.20 -5.83
C GLY A 30 10.78 -8.81 -7.09
N PRO A 31 11.57 -9.40 -7.99
CA PRO A 31 11.13 -9.85 -9.30
C PRO A 31 10.22 -11.09 -9.28
N ALA A 32 10.08 -11.76 -8.14
CA ALA A 32 9.33 -13.02 -8.01
C ALA A 32 7.80 -12.84 -8.11
N LEU A 33 7.27 -11.61 -8.00
CA LEU A 33 5.85 -11.33 -8.14
C LEU A 33 5.49 -10.87 -9.56
N ASP A 34 5.52 -11.77 -10.51
CA ASP A 34 4.97 -11.52 -11.85
C ASP A 34 3.43 -11.74 -11.85
N LEU A 35 2.75 -10.87 -11.07
CA LEU A 35 1.29 -10.90 -10.91
C LEU A 35 0.55 -10.11 -11.99
N LEU A 36 1.21 -9.64 -13.04
CA LEU A 36 0.71 -8.49 -13.79
C LEU A 36 0.02 -8.81 -15.12
N GLY A 37 0.38 -9.90 -15.79
CA GLY A 37 -0.18 -10.16 -17.12
C GLY A 37 -1.69 -10.41 -17.11
N SER A 38 -2.18 -11.14 -16.12
CA SER A 38 -3.61 -11.46 -15.98
C SER A 38 -4.42 -10.43 -15.18
N SER A 39 -3.75 -9.62 -14.34
CA SER A 39 -4.45 -8.78 -13.37
C SER A 39 -5.12 -7.54 -13.96
N LEU A 40 -4.57 -6.96 -15.04
CA LEU A 40 -5.16 -5.77 -15.67
C LEU A 40 -6.35 -6.13 -16.56
N GLU A 41 -6.28 -7.27 -17.25
CA GLU A 41 -7.39 -7.79 -18.03
C GLU A 41 -8.56 -8.17 -17.12
N LEU A 42 -8.29 -8.79 -15.98
CA LEU A 42 -9.29 -9.09 -14.96
C LEU A 42 -10.01 -7.83 -14.45
N LEU A 43 -9.34 -6.69 -14.33
CA LEU A 43 -10.01 -5.45 -13.92
C LEU A 43 -11.09 -5.01 -14.93
N ARG A 44 -10.87 -5.23 -16.22
CA ARG A 44 -11.86 -4.96 -17.26
C ARG A 44 -13.00 -5.98 -17.24
N ILE A 45 -12.66 -7.26 -17.15
CA ILE A 45 -13.64 -8.36 -17.08
C ILE A 45 -14.56 -8.22 -15.87
N GLU A 46 -14.01 -7.83 -14.73
CA GLU A 46 -14.74 -7.59 -13.48
C GLU A 46 -15.47 -6.23 -13.45
N GLY A 47 -15.36 -5.43 -14.51
CA GLY A 47 -15.99 -4.11 -14.59
C GLY A 47 -15.44 -3.08 -13.61
N LEU A 48 -14.19 -3.23 -13.19
CA LEU A 48 -13.51 -2.34 -12.23
C LEU A 48 -12.76 -1.20 -12.92
N ALA A 49 -12.56 -1.33 -14.22
CA ALA A 49 -12.01 -0.29 -15.09
C ALA A 49 -12.70 -0.35 -16.45
N ASP A 50 -13.03 0.82 -16.99
CA ASP A 50 -13.67 0.99 -18.29
C ASP A 50 -12.63 1.47 -19.32
N ALA A 51 -12.75 1.01 -20.57
CA ALA A 51 -12.01 1.59 -21.68
C ALA A 51 -12.72 2.88 -22.15
N VAL A 52 -12.01 4.00 -22.11
CA VAL A 52 -12.55 5.32 -22.51
C VAL A 52 -12.53 5.47 -24.03
N GLU A 53 -11.55 4.86 -24.70
CA GLU A 53 -11.39 4.86 -26.15
C GLU A 53 -11.22 3.43 -26.65
N HIS A 54 -11.93 3.11 -27.72
CA HIS A 54 -11.73 1.86 -28.44
C HIS A 54 -10.47 2.00 -29.30
N ALA A 55 -9.36 1.47 -28.83
CA ALA A 55 -8.16 1.34 -29.62
C ALA A 55 -8.20 0.00 -30.38
N GLU A 56 -7.71 -0.01 -31.63
CA GLU A 56 -7.56 -1.26 -32.42
C GLU A 56 -6.66 -2.30 -31.72
N ASN A 57 -5.93 -1.89 -30.69
CA ASN A 57 -5.08 -2.74 -29.86
C ASN A 57 -5.38 -2.46 -28.38
N ASP A 58 -5.80 -3.49 -27.65
CA ASP A 58 -6.14 -3.45 -26.20
C ASP A 58 -5.01 -2.88 -25.33
N GLU A 59 -3.75 -3.08 -25.73
CA GLU A 59 -2.59 -2.53 -25.00
C GLU A 59 -2.51 -1.00 -25.04
N ARG A 60 -3.16 -0.34 -25.99
CA ARG A 60 -3.19 1.12 -26.12
C ARG A 60 -4.47 1.75 -25.60
N ALA A 61 -5.40 0.95 -25.10
CA ALA A 61 -6.66 1.43 -24.56
C ALA A 61 -6.41 2.39 -23.38
N LEU A 62 -7.10 3.52 -23.42
CA LEU A 62 -7.15 4.46 -22.30
C LEU A 62 -8.14 3.90 -21.26
N LEU A 63 -7.65 3.65 -20.04
CA LEU A 63 -8.44 3.08 -18.95
C LEU A 63 -8.83 4.17 -17.97
N ARG A 64 -10.06 4.06 -17.48
CA ARG A 64 -10.63 4.85 -16.39
C ARG A 64 -11.17 3.92 -15.32
N ILE A 65 -11.03 4.30 -14.05
CA ILE A 65 -11.65 3.55 -12.96
C ILE A 65 -13.17 3.68 -13.04
N SER A 66 -13.87 2.56 -12.95
CA SER A 66 -15.35 2.53 -12.85
C SER A 66 -15.82 2.90 -11.44
N GLU A 67 -17.14 3.10 -11.26
CA GLU A 67 -17.72 3.31 -9.93
C GLU A 67 -17.50 2.11 -9.01
N SER A 68 -17.72 0.88 -9.51
CA SER A 68 -17.43 -0.35 -8.76
C SER A 68 -15.94 -0.51 -8.44
N GLY A 69 -15.06 -0.10 -9.36
CA GLY A 69 -13.62 -0.06 -9.13
C GLY A 69 -13.21 0.91 -8.01
N ARG A 70 -13.87 2.05 -7.92
CA ARG A 70 -13.67 3.05 -6.86
C ARG A 70 -14.16 2.53 -5.51
N SER A 71 -15.36 1.99 -5.44
CA SER A 71 -15.91 1.40 -4.21
C SER A 71 -15.01 0.30 -3.68
N LEU A 72 -14.59 -0.63 -4.54
CA LEU A 72 -13.67 -1.71 -4.13
C LEU A 72 -12.26 -1.19 -3.74
N PHE A 73 -11.83 -0.05 -4.30
CA PHE A 73 -10.59 0.60 -3.85
C PHE A 73 -10.72 1.11 -2.41
N GLU A 74 -11.83 1.76 -2.07
CA GLU A 74 -12.12 2.25 -0.72
C GLU A 74 -12.18 1.10 0.29
N ASP A 75 -12.84 0.00 -0.06
CA ASP A 75 -12.87 -1.23 0.77
C ASP A 75 -11.46 -1.78 1.02
N LEU A 76 -10.63 -1.85 -0.02
CA LEU A 76 -9.25 -2.31 0.10
C LEU A 76 -8.37 -1.35 0.91
N MET A 77 -8.63 -0.07 0.83
CA MET A 77 -7.95 0.92 1.65
C MET A 77 -8.37 0.81 3.12
N SER A 78 -9.63 0.50 3.41
CA SER A 78 -10.17 0.31 4.76
C SER A 78 -9.77 -1.04 5.38
N ALA A 79 -9.41 -2.03 4.56
CA ALA A 79 -9.05 -3.37 5.04
C ALA A 79 -7.88 -3.34 6.03
N GLN A 80 -8.01 -4.08 7.12
CA GLN A 80 -6.97 -4.16 8.15
C GLN A 80 -5.75 -4.95 7.69
N LEU A 81 -4.58 -4.44 8.01
CA LEU A 81 -3.34 -5.20 7.98
C LEU A 81 -3.14 -5.91 9.32
N ARG A 82 -2.58 -7.12 9.27
CA ARG A 82 -2.28 -7.90 10.48
C ARG A 82 -0.77 -8.01 10.66
N ALA A 83 -0.31 -7.81 11.88
CA ALA A 83 1.07 -8.11 12.26
C ALA A 83 1.23 -9.65 12.49
N PRO A 84 2.40 -10.27 12.18
CA PRO A 84 3.60 -9.62 11.64
C PRO A 84 3.45 -9.26 10.15
N ILE A 85 4.09 -8.16 9.76
CA ILE A 85 4.09 -7.70 8.37
C ILE A 85 5.12 -8.52 7.57
N ASN A 86 4.62 -9.38 6.68
CA ASN A 86 5.44 -10.04 5.67
C ASN A 86 5.64 -9.11 4.44
N ASP A 87 6.36 -9.58 3.41
CA ASP A 87 6.64 -8.79 2.21
C ASP A 87 5.38 -8.27 1.51
N VAL A 88 4.32 -9.09 1.45
CA VAL A 88 3.02 -8.68 0.90
C VAL A 88 2.36 -7.63 1.77
N GLY A 89 2.37 -7.80 3.09
CA GLY A 89 1.87 -6.81 4.05
C GLY A 89 2.64 -5.48 3.94
N ARG A 90 3.97 -5.53 3.76
CA ARG A 90 4.79 -4.35 3.50
C ARG A 90 4.40 -3.64 2.20
N LEU A 91 4.14 -4.39 1.13
CA LEU A 91 3.63 -3.83 -0.12
C LEU A 91 2.28 -3.13 0.11
N VAL A 92 1.32 -3.79 0.79
CA VAL A 92 0.01 -3.22 1.08
C VAL A 92 0.12 -1.95 1.92
N LEU A 93 0.98 -1.94 2.96
CA LEU A 93 1.25 -0.75 3.78
C LEU A 93 1.72 0.44 2.92
N LEU A 94 2.70 0.20 2.05
CA LEU A 94 3.22 1.24 1.18
C LEU A 94 2.18 1.73 0.14
N LEU A 95 1.29 0.85 -0.32
CA LEU A 95 0.17 1.23 -1.18
C LEU A 95 -0.86 2.09 -0.45
N LYS A 96 -1.17 1.76 0.81
CA LYS A 96 -2.05 2.58 1.65
C LYS A 96 -1.47 3.98 1.85
N LEU A 97 -0.18 4.11 2.14
CA LEU A 97 0.48 5.42 2.24
C LEU A 97 0.51 6.17 0.90
N ARG A 98 0.80 5.48 -0.21
CA ARG A 98 0.85 6.09 -1.54
C ARG A 98 -0.48 6.72 -1.95
N PHE A 99 -1.58 6.06 -1.62
CA PHE A 99 -2.92 6.48 -2.05
C PHE A 99 -3.74 7.12 -0.93
N LEU A 100 -3.12 7.45 0.19
CA LEU A 100 -3.77 8.02 1.36
C LEU A 100 -4.56 9.28 1.03
N THR A 101 -3.97 10.17 0.22
CA THR A 101 -4.55 11.47 -0.15
C THR A 101 -5.80 11.37 -1.04
N TYR A 102 -6.13 10.19 -1.58
CA TYR A 102 -7.37 9.98 -2.32
C TYR A 102 -8.57 9.65 -1.41
N LEU A 103 -8.33 9.44 -0.13
CA LEU A 103 -9.38 9.19 0.85
C LEU A 103 -9.93 10.50 1.42
N PRO A 104 -11.20 10.51 1.90
CA PRO A 104 -11.71 11.57 2.75
C PRO A 104 -10.83 11.75 3.99
N LYS A 105 -10.80 12.97 4.56
CA LYS A 105 -9.93 13.33 5.69
C LYS A 105 -10.06 12.36 6.87
N GLU A 106 -11.27 12.06 7.30
CA GLU A 106 -11.54 11.11 8.38
C GLU A 106 -10.93 9.73 8.10
N ALA A 107 -11.10 9.22 6.88
CA ALA A 107 -10.52 7.93 6.49
C ALA A 107 -8.99 7.97 6.39
N GLN A 108 -8.39 9.13 6.09
CA GLN A 108 -6.93 9.30 6.16
C GLN A 108 -6.43 9.20 7.60
N GLU A 109 -7.12 9.83 8.55
CA GLU A 109 -6.81 9.79 9.98
C GLU A 109 -6.90 8.35 10.48
N ASP A 110 -8.01 7.65 10.22
CA ASP A 110 -8.20 6.24 10.59
C ASP A 110 -7.09 5.34 10.03
N GLN A 111 -6.67 5.56 8.77
CA GLN A 111 -5.59 4.78 8.17
C GLN A 111 -4.24 5.03 8.85
N LEU A 112 -3.91 6.25 9.18
CA LEU A 112 -2.66 6.57 9.88
C LEU A 112 -2.63 5.97 11.28
N ASP A 113 -3.76 5.98 11.99
CA ASP A 113 -3.89 5.34 13.30
C ASP A 113 -3.70 3.82 13.20
N LEU A 114 -4.39 3.15 12.26
CA LEU A 114 -4.23 1.72 12.01
C LEU A 114 -2.78 1.35 11.68
N LEU A 115 -2.10 2.13 10.86
CA LEU A 115 -0.69 1.90 10.52
C LEU A 115 0.22 2.10 11.74
N SER A 116 -0.09 3.10 12.57
CA SER A 116 0.65 3.35 13.81
C SER A 116 0.53 2.17 14.78
N ASP A 117 -0.66 1.62 14.96
CA ASP A 117 -0.89 0.47 15.83
C ASP A 117 -0.17 -0.79 15.36
N ILE A 118 -0.10 -1.00 14.05
CA ILE A 118 0.68 -2.11 13.47
C ILE A 118 2.17 -1.95 13.80
N VAL A 119 2.73 -0.76 13.57
CA VAL A 119 4.16 -0.51 13.84
C VAL A 119 4.45 -0.62 15.33
N ARG A 120 3.57 -0.13 16.22
CA ARG A 120 3.68 -0.29 17.67
C ARG A 120 3.66 -1.76 18.07
N THR A 121 2.79 -2.56 17.45
CA THR A 121 2.70 -4.00 17.73
C THR A 121 3.99 -4.73 17.32
N GLU A 122 4.56 -4.41 16.17
CA GLU A 122 5.84 -4.99 15.71
C GLU A 122 7.00 -4.59 16.62
N ARG A 123 7.05 -3.30 17.00
CA ARG A 123 8.01 -2.78 17.97
C ARG A 123 7.94 -3.52 19.32
N ALA A 124 6.72 -3.72 19.84
CA ALA A 124 6.52 -4.42 21.11
C ALA A 124 7.04 -5.86 21.05
N ARG A 125 6.76 -6.61 19.97
CA ARG A 125 7.29 -7.96 19.73
C ARG A 125 8.81 -8.00 19.67
N ALA A 126 9.42 -7.05 18.96
CA ALA A 126 10.88 -6.95 18.93
C ALA A 126 11.46 -6.66 20.32
N ALA A 127 10.82 -5.79 21.11
CA ALA A 127 11.24 -5.47 22.47
C ALA A 127 11.14 -6.68 23.43
N GLU A 128 10.13 -7.54 23.28
CA GLU A 128 10.02 -8.79 24.02
C GLU A 128 11.20 -9.73 23.73
N LEU A 129 11.56 -9.88 22.46
CA LEU A 129 12.71 -10.69 22.04
C LEU A 129 14.05 -10.10 22.55
N VAL A 130 14.23 -8.78 22.48
CA VAL A 130 15.43 -8.13 23.05
C VAL A 130 15.55 -8.42 24.55
N LYS A 131 14.44 -8.38 25.27
CA LYS A 131 14.41 -8.69 26.71
C LYS A 131 14.75 -10.16 27.00
N GLU A 132 14.28 -11.08 26.15
CA GLU A 132 14.55 -12.52 26.28
C GLU A 132 16.00 -12.86 25.98
N PHE A 133 16.57 -12.30 24.93
CA PHE A 133 17.93 -12.63 24.48
C PHE A 133 19.05 -11.85 25.19
N GLY A 134 18.76 -10.76 25.91
CA GLY A 134 19.73 -10.01 26.71
C GLY A 134 20.93 -9.50 25.91
N GLU A 135 22.14 -9.95 26.26
CA GLU A 135 23.41 -9.54 25.63
C GLU A 135 23.76 -10.32 24.35
N HIS A 136 22.83 -11.08 23.80
CA HIS A 136 23.07 -11.84 22.58
C HIS A 136 23.06 -10.94 21.32
N PRO A 137 23.89 -11.18 20.29
CA PRO A 137 23.93 -10.36 19.06
C PRO A 137 22.59 -10.16 18.34
N ILE A 138 21.62 -11.07 18.52
CA ILE A 138 20.27 -10.91 18.00
C ILE A 138 19.54 -9.74 18.68
N ALA A 139 19.80 -9.47 19.97
CA ALA A 139 19.22 -8.35 20.67
C ALA A 139 19.72 -7.00 20.11
N ASP A 140 21.02 -6.91 19.79
CA ASP A 140 21.60 -5.73 19.16
C ASP A 140 20.97 -5.47 17.79
N TRP A 141 20.77 -6.53 16.99
CA TRP A 141 20.10 -6.42 15.69
C TRP A 141 18.64 -5.96 15.83
N LEU A 142 17.90 -6.57 16.76
CA LEU A 142 16.50 -6.20 17.02
C LEU A 142 16.36 -4.79 17.61
N ALA A 143 17.36 -4.28 18.32
CA ALA A 143 17.38 -2.89 18.79
C ALA A 143 17.36 -1.88 17.61
N ILE A 144 18.02 -2.21 16.50
CA ILE A 144 17.97 -1.40 15.27
C ILE A 144 16.53 -1.38 14.69
N ASP A 145 15.86 -2.54 14.69
CA ASP A 145 14.47 -2.62 14.22
C ASP A 145 13.52 -1.79 15.11
N ILE A 146 13.75 -1.79 16.42
CA ILE A 146 13.01 -0.95 17.38
C ILE A 146 13.21 0.54 17.08
N GLU A 147 14.46 0.98 16.88
CA GLU A 147 14.74 2.39 16.51
C GLU A 147 14.05 2.79 15.20
N GLN A 148 14.04 1.90 14.20
CA GLN A 148 13.33 2.15 12.95
C GLN A 148 11.81 2.24 13.16
N ALA A 149 11.25 1.38 14.00
CA ALA A 149 9.84 1.43 14.36
C ALA A 149 9.50 2.75 15.08
N ASP A 150 10.31 3.20 16.03
CA ASP A 150 10.13 4.47 16.76
C ASP A 150 10.14 5.67 15.80
N ARG A 151 11.05 5.71 14.82
CA ARG A 151 11.07 6.74 13.78
C ARG A 151 9.81 6.73 12.91
N ARG A 152 9.31 5.54 12.55
CA ARG A 152 8.06 5.40 11.78
C ARG A 152 6.84 5.87 12.57
N ILE A 153 6.75 5.53 13.86
CA ILE A 153 5.68 5.98 14.76
C ILE A 153 5.69 7.52 14.83
N THR A 154 6.85 8.13 15.10
CA THR A 154 7.00 9.58 15.16
C THR A 154 6.56 10.26 13.85
N TRP A 155 6.90 9.66 12.72
CA TRP A 155 6.47 10.17 11.40
C TRP A 155 4.95 10.08 11.22
N LEU A 156 4.32 8.94 11.58
CA LEU A 156 2.87 8.73 11.49
C LEU A 156 2.12 9.72 12.39
N GLU A 157 2.55 9.90 13.64
CA GLU A 157 1.97 10.88 14.56
C GLU A 157 2.09 12.32 14.03
N SER A 158 3.24 12.66 13.43
CA SER A 158 3.42 13.98 12.79
C SER A 158 2.51 14.16 11.57
N ALA A 159 2.30 13.11 10.77
CA ALA A 159 1.38 13.14 9.63
C ALA A 159 -0.07 13.34 10.08
N LEU A 160 -0.48 12.62 11.11
CA LEU A 160 -1.80 12.73 11.73
C LEU A 160 -2.06 14.15 12.26
N LYS A 161 -1.08 14.73 12.98
CA LYS A 161 -1.16 16.11 13.49
C LYS A 161 -1.30 17.14 12.37
N LYS A 162 -0.63 16.94 11.23
CA LYS A 162 -0.75 17.84 10.07
C LYS A 162 -2.15 17.78 9.45
N LEU A 163 -2.76 16.59 9.37
CA LEU A 163 -4.13 16.45 8.89
C LEU A 163 -5.13 17.15 9.79
N SER A 164 -4.96 17.07 11.11
CA SER A 164 -5.88 17.69 12.07
C SER A 164 -5.87 19.23 12.04
N VAL A 165 -4.81 19.84 11.52
CA VAL A 165 -4.64 21.30 11.43
C VAL A 165 -5.07 21.86 10.07
N SER A 166 -5.21 21.02 9.04
CA SER A 166 -5.63 21.40 7.68
C SER A 166 -7.13 21.25 7.50
#